data_4a747203bf8bdacfb6d0ff8eb96b9df9
#
_entry.id   4a747203bf8bdacfb6d0ff8eb96b9df9
#
_cell.length_a   1.000
_cell.length_b   1.000
_cell.length_c   1.000
_cell.angle_alpha   90.00
_cell.angle_beta   90.00
_cell.angle_gamma   90.00
#
_symmetry.space_group_name_H-M   'P 1'
#
loop_
_entity.id
_entity.type
_entity.pdbx_description
1 polymer ?
#
loop_
_entity_poly.entity_id
_entity_poly.type
_entity_poly.pdbx_seq_one_letter_code
_entity_poly.pdbx_strand_id
1 'polypeptide(L)'
;MSDQLKATREGFGDEIVELGRANKNICVVDIDIGKSCKTQAFRKALPEQYYNVGIAEQNGAGVAAGLATCGKIPFVVTYAVFGSERMLEMIRQEICYPKLNVKIACSHGGLTPANDGASHQCVEDMGVLRTIPNMTVIMPADYYSARKLVAAAAAYDGPVYLRFTRDAIPVIYDDATPFEIGKAHMIKDGKDVAIIANGDTVRLAIAAAEELAKKGIDARVVDMHTIKPLDVDCVTDCIEKIGKIITVEDHNIMNGLGSAVCEVAAEAGKGIVKRIGVQDQFGQSAPYERLLAMNGITVENIVATAEKLQ
;
A
#
# COMPACT_ATOMS: atom_id res chain seq x y z
N MET A 1 -4.14 5.70 18.97
CA MET A 1 -4.71 4.65 18.10
C MET A 1 -5.91 4.01 18.78
N SER A 2 -6.90 3.53 18.02
CA SER A 2 -8.10 2.85 18.56
C SER A 2 -7.74 1.42 19.00
N ASP A 3 -8.48 0.88 20.02
CA ASP A 3 -8.41 -0.55 20.39
C ASP A 3 -9.06 -1.48 19.35
N GLN A 4 -9.72 -0.91 18.35
CA GLN A 4 -10.35 -1.67 17.28
C GLN A 4 -9.28 -2.20 16.31
N LEU A 5 -9.31 -3.51 16.05
CA LEU A 5 -8.44 -4.18 15.09
C LEU A 5 -9.24 -4.57 13.84
N LYS A 6 -8.79 -4.13 12.65
CA LYS A 6 -9.36 -4.51 11.35
C LYS A 6 -8.28 -4.61 10.29
N ALA A 7 -8.42 -5.54 9.34
CA ALA A 7 -7.51 -5.66 8.21
C ALA A 7 -7.87 -4.69 7.09
N THR A 8 -6.87 -4.17 6.36
CA THR A 8 -7.13 -3.29 5.20
C THR A 8 -7.88 -4.01 4.08
N ARG A 9 -7.67 -5.34 3.89
CA ARG A 9 -8.47 -6.16 2.96
C ARG A 9 -9.95 -6.25 3.34
N GLU A 10 -10.32 -6.07 4.61
CA GLU A 10 -11.73 -5.99 5.03
C GLU A 10 -12.35 -4.67 4.60
N GLY A 11 -11.60 -3.57 4.73
CA GLY A 11 -12.00 -2.28 4.19
C GLY A 11 -12.25 -2.33 2.68
N PHE A 12 -11.36 -3.00 1.93
CA PHE A 12 -11.59 -3.27 0.49
C PHE A 12 -12.86 -4.08 0.26
N GLY A 13 -13.04 -5.20 0.98
CA GLY A 13 -14.18 -6.10 0.80
C GLY A 13 -15.53 -5.42 1.06
N ASP A 14 -15.59 -4.56 2.08
CA ASP A 14 -16.81 -3.81 2.40
C ASP A 14 -17.08 -2.72 1.36
N GLU A 15 -16.05 -1.93 0.98
CA GLU A 15 -16.22 -0.82 0.06
C GLU A 15 -16.56 -1.26 -1.37
N ILE A 16 -15.96 -2.34 -1.86
CA ILE A 16 -16.23 -2.80 -3.24
C ILE A 16 -17.68 -3.23 -3.43
N VAL A 17 -18.35 -3.73 -2.39
CA VAL A 17 -19.77 -4.08 -2.42
C VAL A 17 -20.63 -2.83 -2.60
N GLU A 18 -20.36 -1.79 -1.84
CA GLU A 18 -21.09 -0.52 -1.93
C GLU A 18 -20.90 0.16 -3.28
N LEU A 19 -19.66 0.17 -3.77
CA LEU A 19 -19.31 0.70 -5.09
C LEU A 19 -20.00 -0.08 -6.23
N GLY A 20 -20.02 -1.42 -6.15
CA GLY A 20 -20.69 -2.26 -7.16
C GLY A 20 -22.21 -2.08 -7.17
N ARG A 21 -22.85 -1.84 -6.01
CA ARG A 21 -24.27 -1.48 -5.92
C ARG A 21 -24.56 -0.13 -6.56
N ALA A 22 -23.68 0.84 -6.36
CA ALA A 22 -23.84 2.19 -6.88
C ALA A 22 -23.53 2.30 -8.38
N ASN A 23 -22.63 1.47 -8.90
CA ASN A 23 -22.18 1.53 -10.30
C ASN A 23 -22.06 0.13 -10.93
N LYS A 24 -22.95 -0.18 -11.87
CA LYS A 24 -22.99 -1.45 -12.62
C LYS A 24 -21.77 -1.70 -13.52
N ASN A 25 -20.91 -0.70 -13.73
CA ASN A 25 -19.68 -0.87 -14.48
C ASN A 25 -18.56 -1.42 -13.62
N ILE A 26 -18.64 -1.30 -12.29
CA ILE A 26 -17.68 -1.93 -11.38
C ILE A 26 -17.89 -3.43 -11.38
N CYS A 27 -16.84 -4.19 -11.58
CA CYS A 27 -16.86 -5.64 -11.53
C CYS A 27 -15.58 -6.19 -10.88
N VAL A 28 -15.66 -7.42 -10.41
CA VAL A 28 -14.54 -8.14 -9.80
C VAL A 28 -14.12 -9.28 -10.72
N VAL A 29 -12.83 -9.35 -11.02
CA VAL A 29 -12.17 -10.48 -11.67
C VAL A 29 -11.37 -11.22 -10.60
N ASP A 30 -11.90 -12.35 -10.15
CA ASP A 30 -11.31 -13.15 -9.06
C ASP A 30 -10.47 -14.30 -9.63
N ILE A 31 -9.27 -14.43 -9.11
CA ILE A 31 -8.34 -15.52 -9.47
C ILE A 31 -8.48 -16.67 -8.47
N ASP A 32 -9.74 -17.07 -8.20
CA ASP A 32 -10.15 -18.14 -7.29
C ASP A 32 -9.69 -17.99 -5.83
N ILE A 33 -9.47 -16.76 -5.38
CA ILE A 33 -8.96 -16.44 -4.05
C ILE A 33 -9.88 -15.50 -3.26
N GLY A 34 -11.10 -15.29 -3.73
CA GLY A 34 -12.03 -14.29 -3.20
C GLY A 34 -12.34 -14.42 -1.70
N LYS A 35 -12.25 -15.63 -1.11
CA LYS A 35 -12.39 -15.81 0.34
C LYS A 35 -11.32 -15.04 1.11
N SER A 36 -10.08 -15.21 0.72
CA SER A 36 -8.93 -14.58 1.38
C SER A 36 -8.87 -13.07 1.10
N CYS A 37 -9.26 -12.66 -0.11
CA CYS A 37 -9.29 -11.25 -0.53
C CYS A 37 -10.60 -10.52 -0.17
N LYS A 38 -11.52 -11.17 0.56
CA LYS A 38 -12.77 -10.59 1.08
C LYS A 38 -13.81 -10.20 0.01
N THR A 39 -13.78 -10.80 -1.17
CA THR A 39 -14.76 -10.50 -2.26
C THR A 39 -15.97 -11.44 -2.28
N GLN A 40 -16.10 -12.38 -1.34
CA GLN A 40 -17.25 -13.28 -1.27
C GLN A 40 -18.59 -12.56 -1.05
N ALA A 41 -18.60 -11.46 -0.28
CA ALA A 41 -19.79 -10.64 -0.07
C ALA A 41 -20.24 -10.00 -1.40
N PHE A 42 -19.29 -9.51 -2.21
CA PHE A 42 -19.55 -8.98 -3.54
C PHE A 42 -20.13 -10.06 -4.47
N ARG A 43 -19.49 -11.24 -4.54
CA ARG A 43 -20.00 -12.38 -5.33
C ARG A 43 -21.43 -12.75 -4.99
N LYS A 44 -21.77 -12.76 -3.68
CA LYS A 44 -23.12 -13.07 -3.21
C LYS A 44 -24.13 -11.99 -3.55
N ALA A 45 -23.74 -10.71 -3.43
CA ALA A 45 -24.64 -9.58 -3.63
C ALA A 45 -24.82 -9.21 -5.12
N LEU A 46 -23.79 -9.38 -5.94
CA LEU A 46 -23.70 -8.90 -7.32
C LEU A 46 -23.07 -9.97 -8.24
N PRO A 47 -23.69 -11.16 -8.37
CA PRO A 47 -23.09 -12.28 -9.11
C PRO A 47 -22.87 -11.99 -10.60
N GLU A 48 -23.67 -11.12 -11.20
CA GLU A 48 -23.55 -10.70 -12.61
C GLU A 48 -22.37 -9.74 -12.88
N GLN A 49 -21.78 -9.18 -11.81
CA GLN A 49 -20.60 -8.31 -11.87
C GLN A 49 -19.34 -9.06 -11.37
N TYR A 50 -19.41 -10.38 -11.16
CA TYR A 50 -18.33 -11.17 -10.61
C TYR A 50 -17.89 -12.28 -11.57
N TYR A 51 -16.62 -12.27 -11.95
CA TYR A 51 -16.01 -13.20 -12.90
C TYR A 51 -14.88 -13.98 -12.20
N ASN A 52 -15.09 -15.26 -11.95
CA ASN A 52 -14.02 -16.15 -11.47
C ASN A 52 -13.35 -16.81 -12.67
N VAL A 53 -12.05 -16.56 -12.84
CA VAL A 53 -11.26 -17.05 -13.96
C VAL A 53 -10.39 -18.28 -13.62
N GLY A 54 -10.55 -18.81 -12.39
CA GLY A 54 -9.69 -19.86 -11.86
C GLY A 54 -8.32 -19.33 -11.43
N ILE A 55 -7.43 -20.23 -11.02
CA ILE A 55 -6.04 -19.89 -10.66
C ILE A 55 -5.25 -19.64 -11.96
N ALA A 56 -5.46 -18.47 -12.54
CA ALA A 56 -4.91 -18.09 -13.85
C ALA A 56 -4.68 -16.58 -13.92
N GLU A 57 -3.63 -16.10 -13.27
CA GLU A 57 -3.35 -14.68 -13.04
C GLU A 57 -3.22 -13.89 -14.35
N GLN A 58 -2.46 -14.40 -15.32
CA GLN A 58 -2.29 -13.78 -16.63
C GLN A 58 -3.61 -13.68 -17.39
N ASN A 59 -4.43 -14.74 -17.35
CA ASN A 59 -5.78 -14.73 -17.93
C ASN A 59 -6.66 -13.69 -17.22
N GLY A 60 -6.57 -13.57 -15.89
CA GLY A 60 -7.29 -12.56 -15.12
C GLY A 60 -6.96 -11.14 -15.54
N ALA A 61 -5.68 -10.84 -15.80
CA ALA A 61 -5.25 -9.55 -16.34
C ALA A 61 -5.85 -9.27 -17.73
N GLY A 62 -5.77 -10.26 -18.65
CA GLY A 62 -6.34 -10.15 -19.99
C GLY A 62 -7.86 -9.98 -19.99
N VAL A 63 -8.59 -10.74 -19.15
CA VAL A 63 -10.05 -10.59 -18.97
C VAL A 63 -10.39 -9.19 -18.46
N ALA A 64 -9.66 -8.69 -17.46
CA ALA A 64 -9.87 -7.34 -16.94
C ALA A 64 -9.59 -6.27 -18.01
N ALA A 65 -8.51 -6.40 -18.77
CA ALA A 65 -8.22 -5.50 -19.87
C ALA A 65 -9.36 -5.48 -20.91
N GLY A 66 -9.86 -6.67 -21.30
CA GLY A 66 -11.00 -6.79 -22.21
C GLY A 66 -12.28 -6.15 -21.65
N LEU A 67 -12.60 -6.36 -20.39
CA LEU A 67 -13.75 -5.73 -19.73
C LEU A 67 -13.61 -4.19 -19.70
N ALA A 68 -12.40 -3.68 -19.44
CA ALA A 68 -12.16 -2.24 -19.43
C ALA A 68 -12.33 -1.60 -20.81
N THR A 69 -11.96 -2.28 -21.91
CA THR A 69 -12.23 -1.79 -23.27
C THR A 69 -13.72 -1.73 -23.59
N CYS A 70 -14.56 -2.49 -22.85
CA CYS A 70 -16.03 -2.45 -22.95
C CYS A 70 -16.67 -1.42 -21.97
N GLY A 71 -15.88 -0.55 -21.35
CA GLY A 71 -16.38 0.49 -20.44
C GLY A 71 -16.64 0.00 -19.00
N LYS A 72 -16.16 -1.19 -18.62
CA LYS A 72 -16.20 -1.66 -17.24
C LYS A 72 -15.03 -1.11 -16.44
N ILE A 73 -15.17 -1.15 -15.11
CA ILE A 73 -14.13 -0.80 -14.13
C ILE A 73 -13.81 -2.08 -13.35
N PRO A 74 -12.98 -2.97 -13.91
CA PRO A 74 -12.65 -4.24 -13.26
C PRO A 74 -11.64 -4.06 -12.12
N PHE A 75 -11.93 -4.73 -11.00
CA PHE A 75 -11.00 -4.96 -9.92
C PHE A 75 -10.48 -6.40 -10.02
N VAL A 76 -9.22 -6.57 -10.41
CA VAL A 76 -8.56 -7.89 -10.43
C VAL A 76 -8.07 -8.19 -9.02
N VAL A 77 -8.42 -9.37 -8.51
CA VAL A 77 -8.20 -9.71 -7.10
C VAL A 77 -7.36 -10.97 -6.97
N THR A 78 -6.20 -10.82 -6.34
CA THR A 78 -5.29 -11.93 -6.01
C THR A 78 -4.37 -11.55 -4.83
N TYR A 79 -3.36 -12.37 -4.54
CA TYR A 79 -2.28 -11.99 -3.61
C TYR A 79 -1.24 -11.11 -4.31
N ALA A 80 -0.55 -10.28 -3.53
CA ALA A 80 0.42 -9.32 -4.02
C ALA A 80 1.51 -9.98 -4.90
N VAL A 81 2.10 -11.07 -4.43
CA VAL A 81 3.15 -11.79 -5.17
C VAL A 81 2.68 -12.27 -6.55
N PHE A 82 1.44 -12.76 -6.65
CA PHE A 82 0.92 -13.24 -7.94
C PHE A 82 0.45 -12.07 -8.82
N GLY A 83 -0.13 -11.04 -8.19
CA GLY A 83 -0.60 -9.85 -8.89
C GLY A 83 0.51 -8.95 -9.43
N SER A 84 1.68 -8.94 -8.78
CA SER A 84 2.83 -8.15 -9.25
C SER A 84 3.79 -8.97 -10.12
N GLU A 85 4.09 -10.23 -9.73
CA GLU A 85 5.13 -11.01 -10.39
C GLU A 85 4.58 -11.81 -11.59
N ARG A 86 3.54 -12.62 -11.35
CA ARG A 86 3.00 -13.47 -12.43
C ARG A 86 2.22 -12.68 -13.49
N MET A 87 1.58 -11.59 -13.12
CA MET A 87 0.81 -10.75 -14.03
C MET A 87 1.62 -9.61 -14.66
N LEU A 88 2.89 -9.41 -14.29
CA LEU A 88 3.65 -8.18 -14.57
C LEU A 88 3.67 -7.79 -16.05
N GLU A 89 3.97 -8.73 -16.93
CA GLU A 89 4.01 -8.47 -18.38
C GLU A 89 2.63 -8.07 -18.90
N MET A 90 1.59 -8.79 -18.50
CA MET A 90 0.20 -8.49 -18.88
C MET A 90 -0.26 -7.13 -18.34
N ILE A 91 0.10 -6.79 -17.10
CA ILE A 91 -0.15 -5.46 -16.54
C ILE A 91 0.51 -4.38 -17.39
N ARG A 92 1.77 -4.59 -17.75
CA ARG A 92 2.53 -3.64 -18.57
C ARG A 92 1.91 -3.44 -19.95
N GLN A 93 1.63 -4.53 -20.67
CA GLN A 93 1.24 -4.50 -22.07
C GLN A 93 -0.26 -4.29 -22.27
N GLU A 94 -1.08 -5.02 -21.49
CA GLU A 94 -2.52 -5.06 -21.70
C GLU A 94 -3.26 -3.96 -20.93
N ILE A 95 -2.67 -3.46 -19.82
CA ILE A 95 -3.34 -2.53 -18.91
C ILE A 95 -2.66 -1.15 -18.93
N CYS A 96 -1.36 -1.08 -18.64
CA CYS A 96 -0.68 0.20 -18.46
C CYS A 96 -0.33 0.89 -19.77
N TYR A 97 0.11 0.14 -20.79
CA TYR A 97 0.47 0.73 -22.09
C TYR A 97 -0.75 1.42 -22.76
N PRO A 98 -1.93 0.78 -22.86
CA PRO A 98 -3.14 1.42 -23.38
C PRO A 98 -3.86 2.32 -22.35
N LYS A 99 -3.36 2.44 -21.10
CA LYS A 99 -3.96 3.23 -20.00
C LYS A 99 -5.38 2.81 -19.64
N LEU A 100 -5.66 1.53 -19.62
CA LEU A 100 -6.98 1.01 -19.30
C LEU A 100 -7.35 1.24 -17.84
N ASN A 101 -8.64 1.49 -17.61
CA ASN A 101 -9.19 1.72 -16.27
C ASN A 101 -9.36 0.41 -15.49
N VAL A 102 -8.26 -0.23 -15.13
CA VAL A 102 -8.20 -1.49 -14.38
C VAL A 102 -7.61 -1.25 -13.00
N LYS A 103 -8.22 -1.82 -11.96
CA LYS A 103 -7.74 -1.80 -10.58
C LYS A 103 -7.19 -3.17 -10.22
N ILE A 104 -5.93 -3.23 -9.83
CA ILE A 104 -5.25 -4.46 -9.41
C ILE A 104 -5.25 -4.43 -7.88
N ALA A 105 -6.21 -5.12 -7.27
CA ALA A 105 -6.51 -5.08 -5.84
C ALA A 105 -5.92 -6.32 -5.16
N CYS A 106 -4.70 -6.21 -4.66
CA CYS A 106 -3.94 -7.33 -4.13
C CYS A 106 -3.88 -7.31 -2.60
N SER A 107 -4.22 -8.43 -1.98
CA SER A 107 -4.02 -8.63 -0.54
C SER A 107 -2.73 -9.40 -0.26
N HIS A 108 -2.39 -9.55 1.02
CA HIS A 108 -1.20 -10.30 1.45
C HIS A 108 0.13 -9.68 0.96
N GLY A 109 0.21 -8.33 0.87
CA GLY A 109 1.46 -7.64 0.54
C GLY A 109 2.47 -7.70 1.67
N GLY A 110 3.75 -7.50 1.34
CA GLY A 110 4.86 -7.52 2.28
C GLY A 110 5.05 -8.85 2.98
N LEU A 111 5.39 -8.77 4.25
CA LEU A 111 5.57 -9.91 5.15
C LEU A 111 4.24 -10.40 5.76
N THR A 112 3.11 -9.76 5.45
CA THR A 112 1.80 -10.06 6.07
C THR A 112 1.25 -11.47 5.81
N PRO A 113 1.65 -12.26 4.78
CA PRO A 113 1.34 -13.68 4.71
C PRO A 113 1.84 -14.49 5.92
N ALA A 114 2.84 -13.97 6.64
CA ALA A 114 3.30 -14.51 7.91
C ALA A 114 3.73 -15.99 7.82
N ASN A 115 2.97 -16.90 8.44
CA ASN A 115 3.31 -18.32 8.48
C ASN A 115 3.30 -19.02 7.11
N ASP A 116 2.65 -18.44 6.09
CA ASP A 116 2.66 -18.99 4.74
C ASP A 116 4.06 -18.93 4.10
N GLY A 117 4.93 -18.06 4.62
CA GLY A 117 6.35 -17.98 4.26
C GLY A 117 6.62 -17.25 2.95
N ALA A 118 7.89 -17.29 2.52
CA ALA A 118 8.44 -16.51 1.41
C ALA A 118 7.72 -16.74 0.07
N SER A 119 7.13 -17.91 -0.16
CA SER A 119 6.40 -18.20 -1.42
C SER A 119 5.11 -17.38 -1.59
N HIS A 120 4.60 -16.79 -0.52
CA HIS A 120 3.37 -15.98 -0.50
C HIS A 120 3.62 -14.54 -0.06
N GLN A 121 4.75 -14.26 0.57
CA GLN A 121 5.20 -12.91 0.91
C GLN A 121 5.68 -12.19 -0.35
N CYS A 122 5.43 -10.88 -0.42
CA CYS A 122 5.85 -10.05 -1.54
C CYS A 122 6.40 -8.74 -1.01
N VAL A 123 7.71 -8.62 -1.02
CA VAL A 123 8.43 -7.43 -0.57
C VAL A 123 8.98 -6.60 -1.73
N GLU A 124 8.59 -6.92 -2.96
CA GLU A 124 9.06 -6.31 -4.21
C GLU A 124 7.96 -5.60 -5.01
N ASP A 125 6.70 -5.91 -4.75
CA ASP A 125 5.53 -5.54 -5.56
C ASP A 125 5.41 -4.03 -5.86
N MET A 126 5.49 -3.20 -4.82
CA MET A 126 5.39 -1.75 -5.00
C MET A 126 6.56 -1.21 -5.83
N GLY A 127 7.77 -1.72 -5.58
CA GLY A 127 8.97 -1.34 -6.30
C GLY A 127 8.92 -1.68 -7.79
N VAL A 128 8.48 -2.88 -8.11
CA VAL A 128 8.32 -3.36 -9.48
C VAL A 128 7.24 -2.56 -10.21
N LEU A 129 6.06 -2.43 -9.62
CA LEU A 129 4.93 -1.73 -10.26
C LEU A 129 5.14 -0.21 -10.34
N ARG A 130 5.89 0.36 -9.39
CA ARG A 130 6.26 1.79 -9.45
C ARG A 130 7.05 2.13 -10.72
N THR A 131 7.84 1.19 -11.26
CA THR A 131 8.62 1.43 -12.49
C THR A 131 7.78 1.39 -13.77
N ILE A 132 6.57 0.80 -13.73
CA ILE A 132 5.72 0.68 -14.91
C ILE A 132 5.06 2.03 -15.25
N PRO A 133 5.24 2.58 -16.48
CA PRO A 133 4.58 3.83 -16.88
C PRO A 133 3.05 3.75 -16.72
N ASN A 134 2.43 4.87 -16.36
CA ASN A 134 0.98 5.04 -16.15
C ASN A 134 0.40 4.32 -14.92
N MET A 135 1.11 3.42 -14.26
CA MET A 135 0.64 2.76 -13.05
C MET A 135 0.59 3.74 -11.88
N THR A 136 -0.52 3.77 -11.15
CA THR A 136 -0.66 4.40 -9.83
C THR A 136 -0.49 3.33 -8.76
N VAL A 137 0.25 3.60 -7.67
CA VAL A 137 0.58 2.61 -6.62
C VAL A 137 0.17 3.13 -5.25
N ILE A 138 -0.73 2.41 -4.57
CA ILE A 138 -1.37 2.83 -3.33
C ILE A 138 -1.29 1.70 -2.28
N MET A 139 -0.95 2.06 -1.05
CA MET A 139 -0.98 1.18 0.12
C MET A 139 -1.67 1.86 1.31
N PRO A 140 -2.94 1.56 1.59
CA PRO A 140 -3.67 2.11 2.73
C PRO A 140 -3.07 1.69 4.07
N ALA A 141 -3.12 2.59 5.07
CA ALA A 141 -2.57 2.36 6.40
C ALA A 141 -3.49 1.56 7.33
N ASP A 142 -4.82 1.65 7.14
CA ASP A 142 -5.82 0.97 7.97
C ASP A 142 -7.12 0.67 7.21
N TYR A 143 -8.13 0.21 7.93
CA TYR A 143 -9.45 -0.12 7.38
C TYR A 143 -10.16 1.07 6.73
N TYR A 144 -10.16 2.25 7.36
CA TYR A 144 -10.87 3.41 6.82
C TYR A 144 -10.14 4.05 5.64
N SER A 145 -8.82 4.17 5.72
CA SER A 145 -8.03 4.60 4.57
C SER A 145 -8.16 3.64 3.40
N ALA A 146 -8.28 2.32 3.66
CA ALA A 146 -8.54 1.33 2.60
C ALA A 146 -9.88 1.59 1.91
N ARG A 147 -10.97 1.81 2.66
CA ARG A 147 -12.27 2.15 2.08
C ARG A 147 -12.20 3.40 1.20
N LYS A 148 -11.64 4.48 1.74
CA LYS A 148 -11.56 5.77 1.02
C LYS A 148 -10.69 5.69 -0.24
N LEU A 149 -9.53 5.02 -0.15
CA LEU A 149 -8.62 4.88 -1.29
C LEU A 149 -9.15 3.90 -2.36
N VAL A 150 -9.94 2.89 -1.98
CA VAL A 150 -10.67 2.04 -2.93
C VAL A 150 -11.73 2.85 -3.69
N ALA A 151 -12.49 3.69 -2.98
CA ALA A 151 -13.45 4.59 -3.62
C ALA A 151 -12.75 5.61 -4.54
N ALA A 152 -11.65 6.20 -4.09
CA ALA A 152 -10.85 7.12 -4.90
C ALA A 152 -10.27 6.42 -6.15
N ALA A 153 -9.78 5.17 -6.00
CA ALA A 153 -9.29 4.38 -7.12
C ALA A 153 -10.40 4.05 -8.12
N ALA A 154 -11.62 3.73 -7.66
CA ALA A 154 -12.76 3.49 -8.55
C ALA A 154 -13.13 4.72 -9.39
N ALA A 155 -12.96 5.92 -8.85
CA ALA A 155 -13.22 7.19 -9.52
C ALA A 155 -12.06 7.66 -10.42
N TYR A 156 -10.84 7.15 -10.20
CA TYR A 156 -9.64 7.49 -10.97
C TYR A 156 -9.66 6.77 -12.32
N ASP A 157 -9.53 7.51 -13.43
CA ASP A 157 -9.45 6.93 -14.77
C ASP A 157 -8.01 6.53 -15.11
N GLY A 158 -7.74 5.24 -15.09
CA GLY A 158 -6.44 4.67 -15.35
C GLY A 158 -6.09 3.47 -14.47
N PRO A 159 -4.91 2.86 -14.70
CA PRO A 159 -4.49 1.69 -13.94
C PRO A 159 -4.04 2.06 -12.52
N VAL A 160 -4.55 1.31 -11.53
CA VAL A 160 -4.20 1.49 -10.12
C VAL A 160 -3.87 0.13 -9.50
N TYR A 161 -2.74 0.05 -8.83
CA TYR A 161 -2.39 -1.03 -7.92
C TYR A 161 -2.74 -0.64 -6.49
N LEU A 162 -3.53 -1.47 -5.83
CA LEU A 162 -3.93 -1.34 -4.43
C LEU A 162 -3.37 -2.52 -3.64
N ARG A 163 -2.57 -2.23 -2.62
CA ARG A 163 -1.95 -3.24 -1.77
C ARG A 163 -2.61 -3.29 -0.40
N PHE A 164 -3.11 -4.46 -0.01
CA PHE A 164 -3.74 -4.66 1.29
C PHE A 164 -2.99 -5.67 2.14
N THR A 165 -3.10 -5.51 3.46
CA THR A 165 -2.55 -6.43 4.46
C THR A 165 -3.51 -7.59 4.73
N ARG A 166 -2.96 -8.71 5.24
CA ARG A 166 -3.73 -9.89 5.66
C ARG A 166 -4.33 -9.72 7.03
N ASP A 167 -3.50 -9.35 8.00
CA ASP A 167 -3.86 -9.39 9.41
C ASP A 167 -4.55 -8.10 9.87
N ALA A 168 -5.36 -8.23 10.92
CA ALA A 168 -6.01 -7.09 11.53
C ALA A 168 -4.98 -6.25 12.30
N ILE A 169 -5.02 -4.95 12.09
CA ILE A 169 -4.13 -3.95 12.67
C ILE A 169 -4.95 -2.87 13.38
N PRO A 170 -4.36 -2.11 14.30
CA PRO A 170 -5.06 -0.99 14.94
C PRO A 170 -5.59 0.01 13.93
N VAL A 171 -6.83 0.45 14.13
CA VAL A 171 -7.45 1.49 13.33
C VAL A 171 -6.86 2.84 13.73
N ILE A 172 -6.40 3.62 12.74
CA ILE A 172 -5.75 4.92 12.89
C ILE A 172 -6.73 6.05 12.61
N TYR A 173 -7.53 5.90 11.56
CA TYR A 173 -8.44 6.90 11.03
C TYR A 173 -9.91 6.60 11.35
N ASP A 174 -10.78 7.48 10.91
CA ASP A 174 -12.23 7.32 10.97
C ASP A 174 -12.87 7.55 9.59
N ASP A 175 -14.18 7.38 9.52
CA ASP A 175 -14.91 7.55 8.26
C ASP A 175 -14.97 9.01 7.75
N ALA A 176 -14.67 9.99 8.60
CA ALA A 176 -14.65 11.41 8.22
C ALA A 176 -13.30 11.84 7.60
N THR A 177 -12.25 11.05 7.79
CA THR A 177 -10.90 11.39 7.29
C THR A 177 -10.85 11.33 5.76
N PRO A 178 -10.49 12.43 5.07
CA PRO A 178 -10.40 12.45 3.61
C PRO A 178 -9.08 11.85 3.13
N PHE A 179 -9.12 11.20 1.96
CA PHE A 179 -7.93 10.68 1.26
C PHE A 179 -7.99 11.04 -0.22
N GLU A 180 -6.89 11.54 -0.75
CA GLU A 180 -6.72 11.90 -2.16
C GLU A 180 -5.48 11.21 -2.73
N ILE A 181 -5.62 10.59 -3.91
CA ILE A 181 -4.50 9.92 -4.58
C ILE A 181 -3.40 10.94 -4.90
N GLY A 182 -2.17 10.62 -4.50
CA GLY A 182 -1.01 11.49 -4.73
C GLY A 182 -0.83 12.61 -3.69
N LYS A 183 -1.66 12.64 -2.63
CA LYS A 183 -1.50 13.56 -1.49
C LYS A 183 -1.27 12.78 -0.21
N ALA A 184 -0.17 13.07 0.47
CA ALA A 184 0.15 12.44 1.76
C ALA A 184 -0.77 12.97 2.87
N HIS A 185 -1.00 12.14 3.90
CA HIS A 185 -1.73 12.56 5.09
C HIS A 185 -0.75 12.84 6.23
N MET A 186 -0.70 14.11 6.68
CA MET A 186 0.11 14.49 7.82
C MET A 186 -0.63 14.14 9.11
N ILE A 187 -0.14 13.13 9.83
CA ILE A 187 -0.74 12.65 11.08
C ILE A 187 -0.32 13.56 12.26
N LYS A 188 0.95 13.95 12.28
CA LYS A 188 1.53 14.82 13.30
C LYS A 188 2.59 15.71 12.68
N ASP A 189 2.55 17.00 12.98
CA ASP A 189 3.65 17.90 12.62
C ASP A 189 4.78 17.82 13.66
N GLY A 190 6.00 18.20 13.28
CA GLY A 190 7.20 18.20 14.12
C GLY A 190 8.37 18.80 13.37
N LYS A 191 9.48 19.05 14.08
CA LYS A 191 10.60 19.86 13.57
C LYS A 191 11.99 19.19 13.63
N ASP A 192 12.16 18.11 14.39
CA ASP A 192 13.49 17.54 14.65
C ASP A 192 13.81 16.37 13.71
N VAL A 193 12.82 15.57 13.34
CA VAL A 193 12.92 14.44 12.39
C VAL A 193 11.58 14.19 11.72
N ALA A 194 11.57 13.85 10.43
CA ALA A 194 10.36 13.41 9.72
C ALA A 194 10.36 11.88 9.58
N ILE A 195 9.27 11.23 9.98
CA ILE A 195 9.04 9.80 9.78
C ILE A 195 7.96 9.66 8.72
N ILE A 196 8.33 9.19 7.52
CA ILE A 196 7.43 8.97 6.39
C ILE A 196 7.21 7.47 6.27
N ALA A 197 5.99 7.02 6.48
CA ALA A 197 5.63 5.60 6.45
C ALA A 197 4.47 5.36 5.47
N ASN A 198 4.24 4.12 5.09
CA ASN A 198 3.07 3.71 4.32
C ASN A 198 2.46 2.41 4.84
N GLY A 199 1.21 2.20 4.52
CA GLY A 199 0.52 0.99 4.93
C GLY A 199 0.52 0.79 6.44
N ASP A 200 0.57 -0.45 6.87
CA ASP A 200 0.52 -0.83 8.28
C ASP A 200 1.74 -0.38 9.12
N THR A 201 2.84 0.02 8.47
CA THR A 201 4.00 0.57 9.19
C THR A 201 3.75 1.98 9.72
N VAL A 202 2.70 2.66 9.28
CA VAL A 202 2.27 3.96 9.82
C VAL A 202 1.99 3.88 11.33
N ARG A 203 1.41 2.77 11.81
CA ARG A 203 1.22 2.56 13.26
C ARG A 203 2.53 2.55 14.05
N LEU A 204 3.61 2.02 13.43
CA LEU A 204 4.94 2.01 14.06
C LEU A 204 5.55 3.41 14.09
N ALA A 205 5.34 4.19 13.04
CA ALA A 205 5.77 5.60 12.98
C ALA A 205 5.10 6.46 14.04
N ILE A 206 3.79 6.27 14.27
CA ILE A 206 3.03 6.95 15.34
C ILE A 206 3.60 6.59 16.71
N ALA A 207 3.74 5.29 17.00
CA ALA A 207 4.29 4.83 18.28
C ALA A 207 5.72 5.32 18.50
N ALA A 208 6.56 5.33 17.46
CA ALA A 208 7.91 5.86 17.55
C ALA A 208 7.94 7.37 17.86
N ALA A 209 7.03 8.14 17.26
CA ALA A 209 6.91 9.58 17.56
C ALA A 209 6.48 9.84 19.01
N GLU A 210 5.63 8.99 19.60
CA GLU A 210 5.25 9.05 21.01
C GLU A 210 6.45 8.77 21.93
N GLU A 211 7.28 7.76 21.60
CA GLU A 211 8.50 7.45 22.37
C GLU A 211 9.57 8.56 22.23
N LEU A 212 9.72 9.13 21.04
CA LEU A 212 10.65 10.25 20.78
C LEU A 212 10.24 11.50 21.56
N ALA A 213 8.95 11.78 21.67
CA ALA A 213 8.46 12.92 22.44
C ALA A 213 8.84 12.82 23.94
N LYS A 214 8.86 11.61 24.53
CA LYS A 214 9.34 11.38 25.90
C LYS A 214 10.82 11.72 26.08
N LYS A 215 11.57 11.70 24.98
CA LYS A 215 13.00 12.02 24.92
C LYS A 215 13.27 13.48 24.48
N GLY A 216 12.22 14.26 24.30
CA GLY A 216 12.31 15.67 23.88
C GLY A 216 12.57 15.87 22.39
N ILE A 217 12.39 14.83 21.56
CA ILE A 217 12.52 14.88 20.10
C ILE A 217 11.14 15.03 19.48
N ASP A 218 10.92 16.11 18.75
CA ASP A 218 9.63 16.42 18.11
C ASP A 218 9.59 15.88 16.69
N ALA A 219 8.99 14.69 16.54
CA ALA A 219 8.91 13.99 15.27
C ALA A 219 7.65 14.37 14.49
N ARG A 220 7.81 14.67 13.18
CA ARG A 220 6.73 14.72 12.19
C ARG A 220 6.40 13.30 11.75
N VAL A 221 5.12 12.97 11.58
CA VAL A 221 4.66 11.68 11.07
C VAL A 221 3.78 11.89 9.84
N VAL A 222 4.16 11.25 8.74
CA VAL A 222 3.47 11.33 7.44
C VAL A 222 3.08 9.93 6.98
N ASP A 223 1.79 9.73 6.67
CA ASP A 223 1.29 8.59 5.92
C ASP A 223 1.37 8.89 4.42
N MET A 224 2.34 8.28 3.75
CA MET A 224 2.54 8.36 2.30
C MET A 224 1.82 7.20 1.61
N HIS A 225 0.52 7.13 1.72
CA HIS A 225 -0.30 6.04 1.19
C HIS A 225 -0.21 5.87 -0.33
N THR A 226 0.19 6.89 -1.08
CA THR A 226 0.42 6.82 -2.52
C THR A 226 1.91 7.03 -2.80
N ILE A 227 2.59 6.00 -3.33
CA ILE A 227 4.01 6.10 -3.68
C ILE A 227 4.23 6.45 -5.16
N LYS A 228 3.17 6.36 -5.98
CA LYS A 228 3.14 6.84 -7.35
C LYS A 228 1.71 7.24 -7.74
N PRO A 229 1.44 8.52 -8.10
CA PRO A 229 2.38 9.63 -7.96
C PRO A 229 2.74 9.91 -6.49
N LEU A 230 4.00 10.22 -6.22
CA LEU A 230 4.43 10.64 -4.89
C LEU A 230 3.97 12.07 -4.61
N ASP A 231 3.64 12.39 -3.37
CA ASP A 231 3.47 13.79 -2.93
C ASP A 231 4.85 14.45 -2.74
N VAL A 232 5.39 14.92 -3.87
CA VAL A 232 6.72 15.56 -3.92
C VAL A 232 6.75 16.84 -3.07
N ASP A 233 5.64 17.58 -3.02
CA ASP A 233 5.55 18.80 -2.23
C ASP A 233 5.70 18.49 -0.73
N CYS A 234 5.03 17.44 -0.23
CA CYS A 234 5.14 17.00 1.15
C CYS A 234 6.57 16.53 1.49
N VAL A 235 7.21 15.76 0.60
CA VAL A 235 8.60 15.31 0.80
C VAL A 235 9.55 16.50 0.79
N THR A 236 9.37 17.44 -0.13
CA THR A 236 10.17 18.66 -0.23
C THR A 236 10.03 19.52 1.05
N ASP A 237 8.81 19.67 1.57
CA ASP A 237 8.58 20.37 2.83
C ASP A 237 9.33 19.70 4.00
N CYS A 238 9.33 18.38 4.09
CA CYS A 238 10.12 17.63 5.07
C CYS A 238 11.64 17.87 4.89
N ILE A 239 12.14 17.90 3.67
CA ILE A 239 13.55 18.17 3.37
C ILE A 239 13.93 19.61 3.76
N GLU A 240 13.10 20.58 3.37
CA GLU A 240 13.38 22.02 3.58
C GLU A 240 13.34 22.41 5.05
N LYS A 241 12.33 21.95 5.78
CA LYS A 241 12.08 22.37 7.16
C LYS A 241 12.82 21.53 8.20
N ILE A 242 13.06 20.26 7.90
CA ILE A 242 13.62 19.31 8.87
C ILE A 242 14.97 18.76 8.41
N GLY A 243 15.08 18.30 7.16
CA GLY A 243 16.30 17.78 6.56
C GLY A 243 16.76 16.41 7.05
N LYS A 244 16.10 15.84 8.06
CA LYS A 244 16.36 14.51 8.65
C LYS A 244 15.13 13.65 8.47
N ILE A 245 15.21 12.63 7.62
CA ILE A 245 14.05 11.81 7.21
C ILE A 245 14.31 10.35 7.50
N ILE A 246 13.32 9.66 8.04
CA ILE A 246 13.28 8.20 8.18
C ILE A 246 12.09 7.70 7.37
N THR A 247 12.30 6.76 6.46
CA THR A 247 11.21 6.07 5.78
C THR A 247 11.00 4.70 6.39
N VAL A 248 9.73 4.26 6.51
CA VAL A 248 9.37 2.97 7.10
C VAL A 248 8.37 2.28 6.19
N GLU A 249 8.72 1.06 5.73
CA GLU A 249 7.90 0.29 4.80
C GLU A 249 8.03 -1.22 5.04
N ASP A 250 6.92 -1.97 4.96
CA ASP A 250 6.95 -3.43 4.88
C ASP A 250 7.17 -3.85 3.43
N HIS A 251 8.36 -3.56 2.94
CA HIS A 251 8.81 -3.77 1.57
C HIS A 251 10.35 -3.76 1.56
N ASN A 252 10.95 -4.28 0.50
CA ASN A 252 12.39 -4.11 0.25
C ASN A 252 12.72 -2.62 0.19
N ILE A 253 13.83 -2.22 0.79
CA ILE A 253 14.30 -0.81 0.74
C ILE A 253 14.62 -0.33 -0.68
N MET A 254 14.75 -1.25 -1.65
CA MET A 254 14.98 -0.95 -3.05
C MET A 254 13.65 -0.67 -3.77
N ASN A 255 13.58 0.43 -4.51
CA ASN A 255 12.47 0.89 -5.36
C ASN A 255 11.12 1.17 -4.69
N GLY A 256 10.95 0.91 -3.37
CA GLY A 256 9.74 1.24 -2.63
C GLY A 256 9.65 2.71 -2.23
N LEU A 257 8.97 2.96 -1.10
CA LEU A 257 8.78 4.29 -0.52
C LEU A 257 10.11 4.99 -0.24
N GLY A 258 11.05 4.29 0.41
CA GLY A 258 12.33 4.87 0.78
C GLY A 258 13.14 5.32 -0.43
N SER A 259 13.12 4.57 -1.53
CA SER A 259 13.76 4.97 -2.78
C SER A 259 13.08 6.20 -3.39
N ALA A 260 11.74 6.26 -3.40
CA ALA A 260 11.00 7.41 -3.91
C ALA A 260 11.35 8.71 -3.16
N VAL A 261 11.45 8.64 -1.83
CA VAL A 261 11.87 9.78 -1.00
C VAL A 261 13.34 10.15 -1.25
N CYS A 262 14.23 9.15 -1.42
CA CYS A 262 15.64 9.39 -1.76
C CYS A 262 15.81 10.08 -3.12
N GLU A 263 14.99 9.76 -4.12
CA GLU A 263 15.01 10.41 -5.42
C GLU A 263 14.75 11.91 -5.29
N VAL A 264 13.69 12.30 -4.54
CA VAL A 264 13.38 13.72 -4.30
C VAL A 264 14.52 14.41 -3.53
N ALA A 265 15.08 13.77 -2.50
CA ALA A 265 16.20 14.32 -1.74
C ALA A 265 17.46 14.51 -2.60
N ALA A 266 17.75 13.56 -3.49
CA ALA A 266 18.89 13.65 -4.41
C ALA A 266 18.72 14.77 -5.43
N GLU A 267 17.53 14.93 -6.00
CA GLU A 267 17.21 16.04 -6.92
C GLU A 267 17.27 17.41 -6.23
N ALA A 268 16.84 17.47 -4.97
CA ALA A 268 16.95 18.68 -4.14
C ALA A 268 18.40 18.98 -3.69
N GLY A 269 19.32 18.01 -3.79
CA GLY A 269 20.72 18.15 -3.39
C GLY A 269 20.92 18.31 -1.87
N LYS A 270 19.94 17.93 -1.05
CA LYS A 270 19.96 18.08 0.41
C LYS A 270 19.03 17.10 1.12
N GLY A 271 19.18 17.03 2.44
CA GLY A 271 18.43 16.11 3.31
C GLY A 271 19.17 14.78 3.51
N ILE A 272 18.98 14.21 4.68
CA ILE A 272 19.48 12.88 5.03
C ILE A 272 18.30 11.95 5.13
N VAL A 273 18.31 10.86 4.34
CA VAL A 273 17.26 9.84 4.36
C VAL A 273 17.82 8.53 4.91
N LYS A 274 17.18 7.98 5.95
CA LYS A 274 17.40 6.64 6.48
C LYS A 274 16.20 5.76 6.16
N ARG A 275 16.45 4.62 5.53
CA ARG A 275 15.39 3.71 5.08
C ARG A 275 15.30 2.51 6.02
N ILE A 276 14.12 2.25 6.56
CA ILE A 276 13.77 1.08 7.37
C ILE A 276 12.78 0.24 6.57
N GLY A 277 13.16 -0.97 6.26
CA GLY A 277 12.42 -1.94 5.46
C GLY A 277 13.23 -3.22 5.34
N VAL A 278 12.76 -4.17 4.55
CA VAL A 278 13.46 -5.44 4.29
C VAL A 278 14.77 -5.19 3.55
N GLN A 279 15.87 -5.80 4.05
CA GLN A 279 17.24 -5.55 3.58
C GLN A 279 17.68 -6.60 2.55
N ASP A 280 17.09 -6.54 1.33
CA ASP A 280 17.42 -7.41 0.20
C ASP A 280 17.46 -8.90 0.56
N GLN A 281 16.40 -9.38 1.19
CA GLN A 281 16.26 -10.78 1.58
C GLN A 281 14.81 -11.24 1.47
N PHE A 282 14.61 -12.52 1.20
CA PHE A 282 13.29 -13.13 1.27
C PHE A 282 12.81 -13.21 2.72
N GLY A 283 11.50 -13.18 2.88
CA GLY A 283 10.88 -13.42 4.19
C GLY A 283 10.97 -14.89 4.61
N GLN A 284 10.45 -15.17 5.80
CA GLN A 284 10.46 -16.50 6.43
C GLN A 284 9.05 -16.83 6.96
N SER A 285 8.83 -18.09 7.38
CA SER A 285 7.59 -18.50 8.02
C SER A 285 7.67 -18.20 9.52
N ALA A 286 6.92 -17.18 9.96
CA ALA A 286 6.79 -16.78 11.36
C ALA A 286 5.54 -15.88 11.55
N PRO A 287 5.09 -15.62 12.80
CA PRO A 287 4.10 -14.57 13.06
C PRO A 287 4.56 -13.20 12.54
N TYR A 288 3.63 -12.40 12.05
CA TYR A 288 3.93 -11.14 11.34
C TYR A 288 4.80 -10.17 12.16
N GLU A 289 4.44 -9.90 13.42
CA GLU A 289 5.23 -9.00 14.28
C GLU A 289 6.69 -9.49 14.48
N ARG A 290 6.87 -10.81 14.51
CA ARG A 290 8.22 -11.38 14.58
C ARG A 290 9.00 -11.17 13.28
N LEU A 291 8.33 -11.28 12.13
CA LEU A 291 8.97 -11.02 10.83
C LEU A 291 9.39 -9.55 10.71
N LEU A 292 8.54 -8.61 11.14
CA LEU A 292 8.91 -7.20 11.20
C LEU A 292 10.15 -6.99 12.08
N ALA A 293 10.17 -7.58 13.29
CA ALA A 293 11.30 -7.47 14.20
C ALA A 293 12.60 -8.06 13.63
N MET A 294 12.53 -9.22 12.96
CA MET A 294 13.67 -9.85 12.29
C MET A 294 14.26 -8.99 11.17
N ASN A 295 13.43 -8.15 10.56
CA ASN A 295 13.84 -7.21 9.50
C ASN A 295 14.15 -5.80 10.04
N GLY A 296 14.13 -5.60 11.36
CA GLY A 296 14.40 -4.31 11.98
C GLY A 296 13.32 -3.26 11.76
N ILE A 297 12.12 -3.68 11.32
CA ILE A 297 10.96 -2.80 11.14
C ILE A 297 10.23 -2.71 12.48
N THR A 298 10.78 -1.95 13.42
CA THR A 298 10.29 -1.84 14.80
C THR A 298 10.33 -0.41 15.31
N VAL A 299 9.52 -0.13 16.33
CA VAL A 299 9.50 1.16 17.02
C VAL A 299 10.87 1.51 17.59
N GLU A 300 11.55 0.53 18.21
CA GLU A 300 12.86 0.72 18.83
C GLU A 300 13.92 1.13 17.79
N ASN A 301 13.91 0.51 16.62
CA ASN A 301 14.85 0.84 15.55
C ASN A 301 14.57 2.21 14.93
N ILE A 302 13.30 2.59 14.78
CA ILE A 302 12.91 3.93 14.33
C ILE A 302 13.42 4.97 15.33
N VAL A 303 13.19 4.78 16.62
CA VAL A 303 13.66 5.67 17.70
C VAL A 303 15.18 5.77 17.71
N ALA A 304 15.88 4.64 17.70
CA ALA A 304 17.35 4.61 17.69
C ALA A 304 17.93 5.28 16.42
N THR A 305 17.26 5.16 15.29
CA THR A 305 17.67 5.82 14.04
C THR A 305 17.46 7.33 14.14
N ALA A 306 16.34 7.78 14.72
CA ALA A 306 16.08 9.20 14.94
C ALA A 306 17.09 9.84 15.91
N GLU A 307 17.44 9.15 17.01
CA GLU A 307 18.45 9.63 17.97
C GLU A 307 19.83 9.81 17.32
N LYS A 308 20.21 8.93 16.40
CA LYS A 308 21.50 9.03 15.67
C LYS A 308 21.52 10.19 14.67
N LEU A 309 20.38 10.74 14.33
CA LEU A 309 20.25 11.89 13.42
C LEU A 309 20.26 13.23 14.17
N GLN A 310 20.12 13.22 15.51
CA GLN A 310 20.18 14.46 16.31
C GLN A 310 21.62 14.96 16.46
#